data_dcc4ae67c780d36a38ec614447bf1f98
#
_entry.id   dcc4ae67c780d36a38ec614447bf1f98
#
_cell.length_a   1.000
_cell.length_b   1.000
_cell.length_c   1.000
_cell.angle_alpha   90.00
_cell.angle_beta   90.00
_cell.angle_gamma   90.00
#
_symmetry.space_group_name_H-M   'P 1'
#
loop_
_entity.id
_entity.type
_entity.pdbx_description
1 polymer ?
#
loop_
_entity_poly.entity_id
_entity_poly.type
_entity_poly.pdbx_seq_one_letter_code
_entity_poly.pdbx_strand_id
1 'polypeptide(L)'
;LHALAEIAFREGKVSDTDTFFQELCKREQECTTGFGKGIAIPHARHACIKEAGILFVRMKHKIEWKSIDEKPVEAAVCLLAPDDKNDFHLKALSKLARRLMHEDFVDILKTAEKQQILSEIIDTVS
;
A
#
# COMPACT_ATOMS: atom_id res chain seq x y z
N LEU A 1 -7.58 7.28 -0.20
CA LEU A 1 -6.18 7.58 -0.62
C LEU A 1 -5.63 8.85 0.02
N HIS A 2 -6.50 9.85 0.27
CA HIS A 2 -6.04 11.10 0.87
C HIS A 2 -5.46 10.89 2.28
N ALA A 3 -6.08 10.02 3.07
CA ALA A 3 -5.59 9.70 4.41
C ALA A 3 -4.19 9.08 4.37
N LEU A 4 -3.91 8.23 3.37
CA LEU A 4 -2.57 7.66 3.19
C LEU A 4 -1.55 8.74 2.89
N ALA A 5 -1.90 9.72 2.05
CA ALA A 5 -1.01 10.83 1.71
C ALA A 5 -0.71 11.69 2.94
N GLU A 6 -1.71 11.94 3.80
CA GLU A 6 -1.50 12.68 5.04
C GLU A 6 -0.58 11.95 6.00
N ILE A 7 -0.75 10.62 6.14
CA ILE A 7 0.11 9.81 7.00
C ILE A 7 1.55 9.84 6.48
N ALA A 8 1.74 9.68 5.17
CA ALA A 8 3.07 9.70 4.57
C ALA A 8 3.78 11.04 4.80
N PHE A 9 3.05 12.14 4.70
CA PHE A 9 3.61 13.48 4.97
C PHE A 9 3.98 13.63 6.45
N ARG A 10 3.10 13.20 7.34
CA ARG A 10 3.32 13.29 8.79
C ARG A 10 4.55 12.49 9.22
N GLU A 11 4.78 11.33 8.58
CA GLU A 11 5.94 10.48 8.85
C GLU A 11 7.21 10.95 8.13
N GLY A 12 7.16 12.07 7.42
CA GLY A 12 8.32 12.63 6.73
C GLY A 12 8.76 11.86 5.49
N LYS A 13 7.89 11.03 4.93
CA LYS A 13 8.22 10.19 3.77
C LYS A 13 8.05 10.90 2.45
N VAL A 14 7.17 11.90 2.40
CA VAL A 14 6.89 12.68 1.19
C VAL A 14 7.01 14.16 1.50
N SER A 15 7.33 14.96 0.47
CA SER A 15 7.53 16.40 0.62
C SER A 15 6.23 17.20 0.52
N ASP A 16 5.19 16.62 -0.07
CA ASP A 16 3.92 17.31 -0.30
C ASP A 16 2.76 16.32 -0.35
N THR A 17 1.77 16.54 0.51
CA THR A 17 0.59 15.68 0.62
C THR A 17 -0.21 15.65 -0.67
N ASP A 18 -0.48 16.83 -1.26
CA ASP A 18 -1.33 16.92 -2.44
C ASP A 18 -0.71 16.23 -3.65
N THR A 19 0.59 16.45 -3.85
CA THR A 19 1.31 15.81 -4.95
C THR A 19 1.27 14.29 -4.82
N PHE A 20 1.52 13.77 -3.64
CA PHE A 20 1.49 12.34 -3.42
C PHE A 20 0.09 11.77 -3.60
N PHE A 21 -0.92 12.46 -3.10
CA PHE A 21 -2.31 12.06 -3.30
C PHE A 21 -2.65 11.98 -4.79
N GLN A 22 -2.26 12.99 -5.57
CA GLN A 22 -2.51 13.00 -7.01
C GLN A 22 -1.81 11.84 -7.72
N GLU A 23 -0.59 11.50 -7.31
CA GLU A 23 0.13 10.36 -7.90
C GLU A 23 -0.54 9.03 -7.57
N LEU A 24 -1.05 8.87 -6.35
CA LEU A 24 -1.81 7.67 -5.99
C LEU A 24 -3.08 7.55 -6.82
N CYS A 25 -3.80 8.66 -7.01
CA CYS A 25 -5.01 8.67 -7.82
C CYS A 25 -4.71 8.36 -9.29
N LYS A 26 -3.64 8.92 -9.82
CA LYS A 26 -3.21 8.69 -11.19
C LYS A 26 -2.91 7.21 -11.43
N ARG A 27 -2.21 6.58 -10.50
CA ARG A 27 -1.91 5.14 -10.60
C ARG A 27 -3.19 4.32 -10.54
N GLU A 28 -4.13 4.70 -9.67
CA GLU A 28 -5.41 3.99 -9.53
C GLU A 28 -6.25 4.09 -10.80
N GLN A 29 -6.17 5.21 -11.53
CA GLN A 29 -6.88 5.39 -12.79
C GLN A 29 -6.36 4.48 -13.90
N GLU A 30 -5.09 4.13 -13.88
CA GLU A 30 -4.51 3.22 -14.87
C GLU A 30 -5.07 1.80 -14.72
N CYS A 31 -5.15 1.32 -13.50
CA CYS A 31 -5.70 0.01 -13.15
C CYS A 31 -5.90 -0.01 -11.64
N THR A 32 -6.95 -0.64 -11.16
CA THR A 32 -7.20 -0.68 -9.73
C THR A 32 -6.05 -1.34 -8.96
N THR A 33 -5.71 -0.76 -7.80
CA THR A 33 -4.78 -1.37 -6.85
C THR A 33 -5.49 -2.24 -5.81
N GLY A 34 -6.82 -2.34 -5.89
CA GLY A 34 -7.59 -3.26 -5.06
C GLY A 34 -7.33 -4.69 -5.49
N PHE A 35 -6.48 -5.37 -4.74
CA PHE A 35 -6.02 -6.73 -5.09
C PHE A 35 -7.15 -7.75 -5.03
N GLY A 36 -8.09 -7.57 -4.12
CA GLY A 36 -9.10 -8.53 -3.78
C GLY A 36 -8.93 -9.00 -2.35
N LYS A 37 -9.85 -9.83 -1.85
CA LYS A 37 -9.84 -10.36 -0.48
C LYS A 37 -9.86 -9.26 0.58
N GLY A 38 -10.34 -8.06 0.22
CA GLY A 38 -10.39 -6.93 1.14
C GLY A 38 -9.07 -6.17 1.28
N ILE A 39 -8.10 -6.41 0.43
CA ILE A 39 -6.77 -5.79 0.50
C ILE A 39 -6.52 -4.93 -0.73
N ALA A 40 -5.96 -3.74 -0.55
CA ALA A 40 -5.46 -2.90 -1.62
C ALA A 40 -3.96 -2.68 -1.47
N ILE A 41 -3.27 -2.45 -2.58
CA ILE A 41 -1.83 -2.18 -2.60
C ILE A 41 -1.60 -0.86 -3.35
N PRO A 42 -2.03 0.29 -2.80
CA PRO A 42 -1.75 1.58 -3.43
C PRO A 42 -0.24 1.78 -3.49
N HIS A 43 0.22 2.36 -4.59
CA HIS A 43 1.65 2.64 -4.72
C HIS A 43 1.89 3.79 -5.68
N ALA A 44 3.01 4.46 -5.49
CA ALA A 44 3.43 5.54 -6.37
C ALA A 44 4.95 5.63 -6.41
N ARG A 45 5.46 6.08 -7.55
CA ARG A 45 6.87 6.42 -7.74
C ARG A 45 6.94 7.87 -8.19
N HIS A 46 7.56 8.72 -7.40
CA HIS A 46 7.61 10.15 -7.70
C HIS A 46 8.73 10.83 -6.94
N ALA A 47 9.20 11.96 -7.47
CA ALA A 47 10.25 12.75 -6.84
C ALA A 47 9.83 13.36 -5.50
N CYS A 48 8.52 13.50 -5.23
CA CYS A 48 8.04 14.00 -3.94
C CYS A 48 8.25 12.98 -2.81
N ILE A 49 8.55 11.72 -3.12
CA ILE A 49 8.81 10.68 -2.13
C ILE A 49 10.28 10.74 -1.76
N LYS A 50 10.56 11.02 -0.49
CA LYS A 50 11.93 11.22 0.00
C LYS A 50 12.70 9.93 0.16
N GLU A 51 12.04 8.86 0.59
CA GLU A 51 12.67 7.57 0.79
C GLU A 51 11.69 6.44 0.54
N ALA A 52 12.21 5.30 0.11
CA ALA A 52 11.40 4.11 -0.08
C ALA A 52 10.82 3.65 1.25
N GLY A 53 9.60 3.14 1.23
CA GLY A 53 8.97 2.67 2.45
C GLY A 53 7.64 2.00 2.19
N ILE A 54 7.05 1.52 3.26
CA ILE A 54 5.77 0.85 3.25
C ILE A 54 4.92 1.41 4.38
N LEU A 55 3.68 1.78 4.05
CA LEU A 55 2.68 2.17 5.05
C LEU A 55 1.59 1.11 5.08
N PHE A 56 1.21 0.68 6.27
CA PHE A 56 0.08 -0.20 6.45
C PHE A 56 -1.05 0.53 7.14
N VAL A 57 -2.27 0.40 6.60
CA VAL A 57 -3.46 1.01 7.17
C VAL A 57 -4.58 -0.03 7.22
N ARG A 58 -5.20 -0.18 8.39
CA ARG A 58 -6.43 -0.96 8.55
C ARG A 58 -7.57 0.01 8.74
N MET A 59 -8.62 -0.10 7.90
CA MET A 59 -9.77 0.79 7.96
C MET A 59 -10.72 0.37 9.08
N LYS A 60 -11.31 1.36 9.77
CA LYS A 60 -12.37 1.09 10.74
C LYS A 60 -13.61 0.51 10.08
N HIS A 61 -13.92 1.00 8.88
CA HIS A 61 -15.06 0.57 8.09
C HIS A 61 -14.57 0.17 6.71
N LYS A 62 -15.18 -0.87 6.13
CA LYS A 62 -14.87 -1.28 4.78
C LYS A 62 -15.15 -0.15 3.80
N ILE A 63 -14.25 0.04 2.84
CA ILE A 63 -14.33 1.12 1.87
C ILE A 63 -14.63 0.55 0.49
N GLU A 64 -15.60 1.17 -0.20
CA GLU A 64 -15.87 0.85 -1.59
C GLU A 64 -14.63 1.16 -2.44
N TRP A 65 -14.17 0.15 -3.14
CA TRP A 65 -12.97 0.23 -3.97
C TRP A 65 -13.19 -0.67 -5.18
N LYS A 66 -12.80 -0.22 -6.36
CA LYS A 66 -12.92 -1.05 -7.55
C LYS A 66 -11.86 -2.16 -7.52
N SER A 67 -12.06 -3.12 -6.63
CA SER A 67 -11.15 -4.26 -6.49
C SER A 67 -11.33 -5.25 -7.63
N ILE A 68 -10.35 -6.12 -7.82
CA ILE A 68 -10.40 -7.17 -8.84
C ILE A 68 -11.62 -8.08 -8.58
N ASP A 69 -11.95 -8.39 -7.34
CA ASP A 69 -13.09 -9.22 -6.95
C ASP A 69 -14.35 -8.43 -6.60
N GLU A 70 -14.34 -7.10 -6.83
CA GLU A 70 -15.45 -6.19 -6.55
C GLU A 70 -15.88 -6.12 -5.08
N LYS A 71 -15.07 -6.64 -4.16
CA LYS A 71 -15.35 -6.58 -2.72
C LYS A 71 -14.75 -5.32 -2.08
N PRO A 72 -15.35 -4.82 -0.99
CA PRO A 72 -14.80 -3.67 -0.28
C PRO A 72 -13.41 -3.93 0.28
N VAL A 73 -12.64 -2.86 0.49
CA VAL A 73 -11.29 -2.93 1.05
C VAL A 73 -11.34 -2.68 2.55
N GLU A 74 -10.65 -3.54 3.31
CA GLU A 74 -10.52 -3.43 4.77
C GLU A 74 -9.14 -2.96 5.20
N ALA A 75 -8.12 -3.23 4.41
CA ALA A 75 -6.74 -2.86 4.73
C ALA A 75 -5.97 -2.51 3.47
N ALA A 76 -4.96 -1.67 3.62
CA ALA A 76 -4.11 -1.26 2.51
C ALA A 76 -2.64 -1.32 2.90
N VAL A 77 -1.82 -1.83 1.99
CA VAL A 77 -0.36 -1.80 2.08
C VAL A 77 0.12 -0.82 1.01
N CYS A 78 0.55 0.35 1.43
CA CYS A 78 0.96 1.42 0.52
C CYS A 78 2.47 1.38 0.32
N LEU A 79 2.91 1.31 -0.93
CA LEU A 79 4.32 1.31 -1.29
C LEU A 79 4.74 2.70 -1.76
N LEU A 80 5.86 3.18 -1.20
CA LEU A 80 6.43 4.49 -1.49
C LEU A 80 7.76 4.27 -2.23
N ALA A 81 7.89 4.85 -3.42
CA ALA A 81 9.12 4.70 -4.21
C ALA A 81 9.63 6.07 -4.68
N PRO A 82 10.85 6.47 -4.25
CA PRO A 82 11.47 7.66 -4.81
C PRO A 82 11.69 7.52 -6.32
N ASP A 83 11.73 8.64 -7.01
CA ASP A 83 11.99 8.66 -8.45
C ASP A 83 13.50 8.56 -8.69
N ASP A 84 14.03 7.38 -8.42
CA ASP A 84 15.43 7.03 -8.66
C ASP A 84 15.48 5.76 -9.50
N LYS A 85 16.69 5.22 -9.72
CA LYS A 85 16.87 4.03 -10.55
C LYS A 85 16.61 2.72 -9.82
N ASN A 86 16.28 2.80 -8.53
CA ASN A 86 16.00 1.61 -7.72
C ASN A 86 14.61 1.07 -8.03
N ASP A 87 14.52 -0.20 -8.31
CA ASP A 87 13.25 -0.87 -8.62
C ASP A 87 12.65 -1.60 -7.40
N PHE A 88 12.99 -1.14 -6.20
CA PHE A 88 12.51 -1.73 -4.95
C PHE A 88 10.99 -1.92 -4.94
N HIS A 89 10.23 -0.92 -5.41
CA HIS A 89 8.77 -0.98 -5.39
C HIS A 89 8.22 -2.12 -6.26
N LEU A 90 8.85 -2.41 -7.40
CA LEU A 90 8.42 -3.50 -8.27
C LEU A 90 8.68 -4.86 -7.62
N LYS A 91 9.84 -5.01 -6.99
CA LYS A 91 10.19 -6.26 -6.29
C LYS A 91 9.28 -6.48 -5.08
N ALA A 92 9.05 -5.44 -4.28
CA ALA A 92 8.18 -5.51 -3.12
C ALA A 92 6.73 -5.80 -3.52
N LEU A 93 6.23 -5.15 -4.57
CA LEU A 93 4.88 -5.37 -5.08
C LEU A 93 4.69 -6.83 -5.52
N SER A 94 5.66 -7.37 -6.25
CA SER A 94 5.62 -8.76 -6.72
C SER A 94 5.60 -9.74 -5.56
N LYS A 95 6.43 -9.53 -4.54
CA LYS A 95 6.48 -10.38 -3.36
C LYS A 95 5.18 -10.33 -2.56
N LEU A 96 4.65 -9.12 -2.37
CA LEU A 96 3.37 -8.93 -1.67
C LEU A 96 2.22 -9.59 -2.43
N ALA A 97 2.16 -9.42 -3.74
CA ALA A 97 1.10 -10.03 -4.55
C ALA A 97 1.10 -11.55 -4.43
N ARG A 98 2.28 -12.17 -4.45
CA ARG A 98 2.39 -13.61 -4.26
C ARG A 98 1.96 -14.05 -2.86
N ARG A 99 2.38 -13.31 -1.84
CA ARG A 99 2.04 -13.64 -0.46
C ARG A 99 0.55 -13.50 -0.19
N LEU A 100 -0.11 -12.55 -0.86
CA LEU A 100 -1.56 -12.34 -0.74
C LEU A 100 -2.40 -13.47 -1.35
N MET A 101 -1.78 -14.37 -2.11
CA MET A 101 -2.46 -15.59 -2.55
C MET A 101 -2.70 -16.57 -1.39
N HIS A 102 -2.05 -16.39 -0.26
CA HIS A 102 -2.19 -17.23 0.92
C HIS A 102 -3.15 -16.59 1.92
N GLU A 103 -4.19 -17.31 2.28
CA GLU A 103 -5.24 -16.78 3.17
C GLU A 103 -4.73 -16.47 4.58
N ASP A 104 -3.75 -17.23 5.06
CA ASP A 104 -3.16 -16.97 6.38
C ASP A 104 -2.52 -15.59 6.46
N PHE A 105 -1.84 -15.15 5.39
CA PHE A 105 -1.26 -13.81 5.34
C PHE A 105 -2.35 -12.75 5.29
N VAL A 106 -3.39 -12.95 4.50
CA VAL A 106 -4.53 -12.03 4.42
C VAL A 106 -5.18 -11.88 5.80
N ASP A 107 -5.39 -12.98 6.51
CA ASP A 107 -5.98 -12.95 7.85
C ASP A 107 -5.10 -12.18 8.84
N ILE A 108 -3.78 -12.34 8.77
CA ILE A 108 -2.85 -11.58 9.59
C ILE A 108 -3.01 -10.08 9.36
N LEU A 109 -3.09 -9.65 8.09
CA LEU A 109 -3.27 -8.24 7.77
C LEU A 109 -4.59 -7.68 8.30
N LYS A 110 -5.63 -8.51 8.36
CA LYS A 110 -6.95 -8.07 8.82
C LYS A 110 -7.11 -8.09 10.32
N THR A 111 -6.44 -8.99 11.04
CA THR A 111 -6.77 -9.26 12.45
C THR A 111 -5.60 -9.18 13.42
N ALA A 112 -4.35 -9.29 12.96
CA ALA A 112 -3.20 -9.34 13.84
C ALA A 112 -2.86 -7.99 14.44
N GLU A 113 -2.04 -7.99 15.48
CA GLU A 113 -1.53 -6.79 16.09
C GLU A 113 -0.49 -6.11 15.19
N LYS A 114 -0.30 -4.81 15.40
CA LYS A 114 0.58 -3.97 14.59
C LYS A 114 1.98 -4.56 14.45
N GLN A 115 2.58 -5.03 15.52
CA GLN A 115 3.94 -5.55 15.51
C GLN A 115 4.07 -6.81 14.65
N GLN A 116 3.09 -7.70 14.74
CA GLN A 116 3.07 -8.91 13.93
C GLN A 116 2.91 -8.57 12.44
N ILE A 117 2.03 -7.63 12.12
CA ILE A 117 1.81 -7.18 10.73
C ILE A 117 3.10 -6.62 10.15
N LEU A 118 3.79 -5.73 10.88
CA LEU A 118 5.03 -5.14 10.42
C LEU A 118 6.10 -6.20 10.18
N SER A 119 6.23 -7.16 11.10
CA SER A 119 7.19 -8.26 10.98
C SER A 119 6.92 -9.10 9.72
N GLU A 120 5.67 -9.45 9.48
CA GLU A 120 5.28 -10.26 8.32
C GLU A 120 5.52 -9.50 7.00
N ILE A 121 5.21 -8.22 6.97
CA ILE A 121 5.44 -7.40 5.77
C ILE A 121 6.94 -7.27 5.49
N ILE A 122 7.73 -6.99 6.52
CA ILE A 122 9.18 -6.86 6.38
C ILE A 122 9.78 -8.17 5.87
N ASP A 123 9.39 -9.30 6.43
CA ASP A 123 9.87 -10.62 5.99
C ASP A 123 9.49 -10.89 4.53
N THR A 124 8.30 -10.49 4.13
CA THR A 124 7.80 -10.70 2.77
C THR A 124 8.62 -9.94 1.73
N VAL A 125 8.96 -8.68 2.03
CA VAL A 125 9.64 -7.80 1.06
C VAL A 125 11.17 -7.82 1.15
N SER A 126 11.70 -8.48 2.14
CA SER A 126 13.17 -8.60 2.32
C SER A 126 13.83 -9.55 1.33
#